data_0c887cc42ea1160d92565764168f2022
#
_entry.id   0c887cc42ea1160d92565764168f2022
#
_cell.length_a   1.000
_cell.length_b   1.000
_cell.length_c   1.000
_cell.angle_alpha   90.00
_cell.angle_beta   90.00
_cell.angle_gamma   90.00
#
_symmetry.space_group_name_H-M   'P 1'
#
loop_
_entity.id
_entity.type
_entity.pdbx_description
1 polymer ?
#
loop_
_entity_poly.entity_id
_entity_poly.type
_entity_poly.pdbx_seq_one_letter_code
_entity_poly.pdbx_strand_id
1 'polypeptide(L)'
;KEAGLDRCHHNLEIAQSHFDKIVSTHTYEDEVNAVQNAKDAGLDVCVGGIFGMGESFAQRAELAFSIRALGTQSFPVNFLKPVAGTGLDHLEPMPHYEALRTIALLRLVLPDIDLFICGGREEVLADQQEQLFKAGANGILGGNYLTTKGQDPKRDIEMIENLGLNP
;
A
#
# COMPACT_ATOMS: atom_id res chain seq x y z
N LYS A 1 -15.42 -14.05 -12.11
CA LYS A 1 -16.19 -14.79 -11.08
C LYS A 1 -16.55 -16.18 -11.55
N GLU A 2 -17.09 -16.34 -12.74
CA GLU A 2 -17.48 -17.65 -13.31
C GLU A 2 -16.31 -18.65 -13.38
N ALA A 3 -15.09 -18.16 -13.63
CA ALA A 3 -13.86 -18.98 -13.64
C ALA A 3 -13.31 -19.32 -12.24
N GLY A 4 -14.03 -18.97 -11.16
CA GLY A 4 -13.63 -19.26 -9.77
C GLY A 4 -12.77 -18.16 -9.11
N LEU A 5 -12.64 -16.97 -9.70
CA LEU A 5 -11.95 -15.87 -9.04
C LEU A 5 -12.82 -15.29 -7.92
N ASP A 6 -12.25 -15.12 -6.73
CA ASP A 6 -12.93 -14.56 -5.56
C ASP A 6 -12.57 -13.11 -5.30
N ARG A 7 -11.31 -12.73 -5.51
CA ARG A 7 -10.79 -11.40 -5.19
C ARG A 7 -9.97 -10.81 -6.33
N CYS A 8 -10.11 -9.50 -6.56
CA CYS A 8 -9.30 -8.71 -7.48
C CYS A 8 -8.44 -7.73 -6.69
N HIS A 9 -7.17 -7.65 -7.06
CA HIS A 9 -6.27 -6.58 -6.58
C HIS A 9 -6.07 -5.55 -7.69
N HIS A 10 -6.23 -4.27 -7.33
CA HIS A 10 -5.99 -3.15 -8.23
C HIS A 10 -5.58 -1.92 -7.43
N ASN A 11 -4.49 -1.25 -7.80
CA ASN A 11 -4.06 -0.03 -7.13
C ASN A 11 -4.75 1.20 -7.73
N LEU A 12 -4.97 2.22 -6.91
CA LEU A 12 -5.20 3.60 -7.39
C LEU A 12 -3.87 4.36 -7.57
N GLU A 13 -2.77 3.72 -7.26
CA GLU A 13 -1.40 4.20 -7.24
C GLU A 13 -1.20 5.35 -6.24
N ILE A 14 -1.82 6.51 -6.45
CA ILE A 14 -1.63 7.72 -5.65
C ILE A 14 -2.93 8.54 -5.59
N ALA A 15 -2.94 9.63 -4.81
CA ALA A 15 -4.07 10.55 -4.75
C ALA A 15 -4.43 11.15 -6.11
N GLN A 16 -5.73 11.35 -6.38
CA GLN A 16 -6.22 11.93 -7.64
C GLN A 16 -5.52 13.26 -7.96
N SER A 17 -5.37 14.15 -6.97
CA SER A 17 -4.72 15.46 -7.14
C SER A 17 -3.22 15.41 -7.45
N HIS A 18 -2.60 14.22 -7.38
CA HIS A 18 -1.19 14.01 -7.73
C HIS A 18 -1.01 13.06 -8.92
N PHE A 19 -2.06 12.38 -9.35
CA PHE A 19 -2.03 11.29 -10.31
C PHE A 19 -1.37 11.67 -11.63
N ASP A 20 -1.77 12.78 -12.24
CA ASP A 20 -1.27 13.25 -13.54
C ASP A 20 0.23 13.60 -13.56
N LYS A 21 0.86 13.74 -12.37
CA LYS A 21 2.31 13.94 -12.27
C LYS A 21 3.10 12.64 -12.35
N ILE A 22 2.44 11.52 -12.07
CA ILE A 22 3.07 10.19 -11.98
C ILE A 22 2.67 9.32 -13.17
N VAL A 23 1.39 9.34 -13.55
CA VAL A 23 0.82 8.47 -14.57
C VAL A 23 0.42 9.31 -15.78
N SER A 24 0.85 8.90 -16.97
CA SER A 24 0.56 9.57 -18.25
C SER A 24 -0.15 8.69 -19.27
N THR A 25 -0.40 7.42 -18.95
CA THR A 25 -0.92 6.43 -19.90
C THR A 25 -2.45 6.26 -19.82
N HIS A 26 -3.04 6.61 -18.69
CA HIS A 26 -4.46 6.49 -18.40
C HIS A 26 -4.85 7.49 -17.28
N THR A 27 -6.12 7.60 -17.00
CA THR A 27 -6.66 8.57 -16.03
C THR A 27 -6.90 7.93 -14.66
N TYR A 28 -6.99 8.73 -13.60
CA TYR A 28 -7.41 8.26 -12.27
C TYR A 28 -8.81 7.65 -12.29
N GLU A 29 -9.69 8.15 -13.17
CA GLU A 29 -11.04 7.62 -13.33
C GLU A 29 -11.03 6.20 -13.91
N ASP A 30 -10.08 5.88 -14.79
CA ASP A 30 -9.91 4.52 -15.31
C ASP A 30 -9.57 3.54 -14.19
N GLU A 31 -8.73 3.93 -13.21
CA GLU A 31 -8.42 3.13 -12.02
C GLU A 31 -9.65 2.90 -11.15
N VAL A 32 -10.41 3.96 -10.87
CA VAL A 32 -11.66 3.87 -10.10
C VAL A 32 -12.67 2.96 -10.81
N ASN A 33 -12.83 3.10 -12.12
CA ASN A 33 -13.73 2.30 -12.92
C ASN A 33 -13.32 0.81 -12.95
N ALA A 34 -12.01 0.50 -12.98
CA ALA A 34 -11.52 -0.86 -12.89
C ALA A 34 -11.92 -1.53 -11.56
N VAL A 35 -11.78 -0.80 -10.44
CA VAL A 35 -12.23 -1.28 -9.12
C VAL A 35 -13.75 -1.48 -9.11
N GLN A 36 -14.54 -0.53 -9.62
CA GLN A 36 -15.99 -0.64 -9.63
C GLN A 36 -16.46 -1.81 -10.48
N ASN A 37 -15.88 -2.01 -11.67
CA ASN A 37 -16.18 -3.15 -12.54
C ASN A 37 -15.90 -4.51 -11.85
N ALA A 38 -14.83 -4.60 -11.07
CA ALA A 38 -14.53 -5.81 -10.29
C ALA A 38 -15.62 -6.07 -9.24
N LYS A 39 -16.06 -5.03 -8.53
CA LYS A 39 -17.16 -5.11 -7.55
C LYS A 39 -18.48 -5.50 -8.20
N ASP A 40 -18.82 -4.91 -9.33
CA ASP A 40 -20.05 -5.20 -10.07
C ASP A 40 -20.05 -6.64 -10.60
N ALA A 41 -18.89 -7.21 -10.88
CA ALA A 41 -18.70 -8.62 -11.18
C ALA A 41 -18.83 -9.55 -9.96
N GLY A 42 -19.07 -9.02 -8.75
CA GLY A 42 -19.21 -9.76 -7.51
C GLY A 42 -17.89 -10.26 -6.91
N LEU A 43 -16.77 -9.59 -7.22
CA LEU A 43 -15.48 -9.88 -6.63
C LEU A 43 -15.26 -9.05 -5.37
N ASP A 44 -14.58 -9.62 -4.38
CA ASP A 44 -13.94 -8.83 -3.33
C ASP A 44 -12.84 -7.97 -3.95
N VAL A 45 -12.62 -6.78 -3.42
CA VAL A 45 -11.58 -5.90 -3.95
C VAL A 45 -10.55 -5.54 -2.88
N CYS A 46 -9.28 -5.63 -3.29
CA CYS A 46 -8.13 -5.19 -2.55
C CYS A 46 -7.55 -3.99 -3.33
N VAL A 47 -7.58 -2.81 -2.74
CA VAL A 47 -7.20 -1.58 -3.46
C VAL A 47 -6.10 -0.87 -2.70
N GLY A 48 -4.96 -0.71 -3.35
CA GLY A 48 -3.74 -0.19 -2.75
C GLY A 48 -3.20 1.09 -3.38
N GLY A 49 -2.02 1.48 -2.92
CA GLY A 49 -1.27 2.60 -3.46
C GLY A 49 0.19 2.57 -3.05
N ILE A 50 0.93 3.54 -3.59
CA ILE A 50 2.36 3.72 -3.35
C ILE A 50 2.59 5.10 -2.74
N PHE A 51 3.35 5.16 -1.66
CA PHE A 51 3.71 6.40 -0.97
C PHE A 51 5.19 6.72 -1.15
N GLY A 52 5.53 8.00 -1.12
CA GLY A 52 6.89 8.48 -1.35
C GLY A 52 7.17 8.89 -2.80
N MET A 53 6.14 9.09 -3.61
CA MET A 53 6.25 9.56 -4.99
C MET A 53 6.18 11.09 -5.12
N GLY A 54 6.51 11.84 -4.06
CA GLY A 54 6.50 13.30 -4.02
C GLY A 54 5.18 13.92 -3.60
N GLU A 55 4.22 13.11 -3.16
CA GLU A 55 2.92 13.56 -2.66
C GLU A 55 3.06 14.23 -1.27
N SER A 56 2.18 15.18 -1.00
CA SER A 56 2.04 15.80 0.31
C SER A 56 1.27 14.90 1.30
N PHE A 57 1.40 15.19 2.61
CA PHE A 57 0.65 14.48 3.65
C PHE A 57 -0.88 14.61 3.46
N ALA A 58 -1.36 15.76 2.97
CA ALA A 58 -2.78 15.95 2.64
C ALA A 58 -3.23 15.03 1.50
N GLN A 59 -2.37 14.80 0.50
CA GLN A 59 -2.67 13.87 -0.59
C GLN A 59 -2.67 12.42 -0.14
N ARG A 60 -1.87 12.04 0.87
CA ARG A 60 -1.98 10.71 1.50
C ARG A 60 -3.36 10.51 2.16
N ALA A 61 -3.87 11.55 2.82
CA ALA A 61 -5.21 11.53 3.37
C ALA A 61 -6.28 11.44 2.26
N GLU A 62 -6.12 12.21 1.17
CA GLU A 62 -7.01 12.15 0.01
C GLU A 62 -7.13 10.73 -0.55
N LEU A 63 -5.99 10.03 -0.76
CA LEU A 63 -5.99 8.64 -1.19
C LEU A 63 -6.74 7.73 -0.20
N ALA A 64 -6.50 7.90 1.10
CA ALA A 64 -7.19 7.12 2.12
C ALA A 64 -8.71 7.32 2.08
N PHE A 65 -9.18 8.55 1.88
CA PHE A 65 -10.62 8.83 1.75
C PHE A 65 -11.19 8.25 0.45
N SER A 66 -10.44 8.25 -0.65
CA SER A 66 -10.85 7.60 -1.91
C SER A 66 -11.02 6.09 -1.72
N ILE A 67 -10.06 5.44 -1.06
CA ILE A 67 -10.12 4.01 -0.70
C ILE A 67 -11.35 3.71 0.18
N ARG A 68 -11.60 4.55 1.18
CA ARG A 68 -12.79 4.43 2.04
C ARG A 68 -14.09 4.53 1.24
N ALA A 69 -14.17 5.48 0.32
CA ALA A 69 -15.36 5.68 -0.53
C ALA A 69 -15.61 4.48 -1.46
N LEU A 70 -14.58 3.79 -1.91
CA LEU A 70 -14.68 2.58 -2.71
C LEU A 70 -15.17 1.36 -1.91
N GLY A 71 -15.11 1.38 -0.58
CA GLY A 71 -15.59 0.30 0.27
C GLY A 71 -14.80 -1.01 0.05
N THR A 72 -13.48 -0.92 0.05
CA THR A 72 -12.60 -2.09 -0.11
C THR A 72 -12.43 -2.83 1.21
N GLN A 73 -12.06 -4.12 1.16
CA GLN A 73 -11.81 -4.94 2.33
C GLN A 73 -10.36 -4.82 2.83
N SER A 74 -9.43 -4.51 1.93
CA SER A 74 -8.01 -4.44 2.28
C SER A 74 -7.26 -3.38 1.47
N PHE A 75 -6.24 -2.80 2.10
CA PHE A 75 -5.37 -1.80 1.52
C PHE A 75 -3.90 -2.23 1.63
N PRO A 76 -3.29 -2.77 0.55
CA PRO A 76 -1.84 -2.94 0.46
C PRO A 76 -1.15 -1.58 0.34
N VAL A 77 -0.30 -1.29 1.31
CA VAL A 77 0.51 -0.08 1.41
C VAL A 77 1.90 -0.39 0.91
N ASN A 78 2.31 0.30 -0.15
CA ASN A 78 3.66 0.21 -0.68
C ASN A 78 4.40 1.53 -0.46
N PHE A 79 5.71 1.45 -0.30
CA PHE A 79 6.59 2.61 -0.29
C PHE A 79 7.49 2.58 -1.52
N LEU A 80 7.70 3.75 -2.14
CA LEU A 80 8.55 3.84 -3.31
C LEU A 80 9.97 3.38 -2.97
N LYS A 81 10.48 2.47 -3.78
CA LYS A 81 11.89 2.15 -3.90
C LYS A 81 12.39 2.75 -5.20
N PRO A 82 13.11 3.90 -5.16
CA PRO A 82 13.63 4.51 -6.36
C PRO A 82 14.57 3.56 -7.11
N VAL A 83 14.38 3.42 -8.42
CA VAL A 83 15.19 2.55 -9.28
C VAL A 83 15.86 3.42 -10.34
N ALA A 84 17.18 3.31 -10.47
CA ALA A 84 17.96 4.06 -11.45
C ALA A 84 17.45 3.86 -12.88
N GLY A 85 17.31 4.96 -13.62
CA GLY A 85 16.80 4.98 -14.98
C GLY A 85 15.28 5.02 -15.12
N THR A 86 14.54 5.12 -13.99
CA THR A 86 13.09 5.38 -13.99
C THR A 86 12.79 6.86 -13.80
N GLY A 87 11.56 7.30 -14.10
CA GLY A 87 11.15 8.71 -13.95
C GLY A 87 11.20 9.24 -12.50
N LEU A 88 11.26 8.34 -11.52
CA LEU A 88 11.31 8.67 -10.08
C LEU A 88 12.65 8.34 -9.42
N ASP A 89 13.70 8.06 -10.19
CA ASP A 89 15.02 7.70 -9.68
C ASP A 89 15.74 8.81 -8.90
N HIS A 90 15.29 10.04 -9.09
CA HIS A 90 15.80 11.24 -8.40
C HIS A 90 15.20 11.45 -7.00
N LEU A 91 14.19 10.67 -6.62
CA LEU A 91 13.57 10.77 -5.30
C LEU A 91 14.36 9.97 -4.26
N GLU A 92 14.35 10.47 -3.02
CA GLU A 92 14.90 9.73 -1.89
C GLU A 92 13.82 8.82 -1.27
N PRO A 93 14.20 7.67 -0.71
CA PRO A 93 13.26 6.85 0.07
C PRO A 93 12.60 7.66 1.17
N MET A 94 11.32 7.39 1.40
CA MET A 94 10.55 8.08 2.45
C MET A 94 11.23 7.89 3.82
N PRO A 95 11.42 8.95 4.64
CA PRO A 95 11.92 8.81 6.00
C PRO A 95 11.01 7.88 6.84
N HIS A 96 11.59 7.02 7.68
CA HIS A 96 10.85 6.03 8.46
C HIS A 96 9.71 6.63 9.30
N TYR A 97 9.94 7.78 9.94
CA TYR A 97 8.90 8.45 10.72
C TYR A 97 7.72 8.94 9.88
N GLU A 98 7.96 9.35 8.62
CA GLU A 98 6.90 9.72 7.68
C GLU A 98 6.10 8.49 7.23
N ALA A 99 6.76 7.34 7.06
CA ALA A 99 6.06 6.08 6.77
C ALA A 99 5.16 5.66 7.93
N LEU A 100 5.65 5.71 9.17
CA LEU A 100 4.85 5.40 10.34
C LEU A 100 3.68 6.37 10.53
N ARG A 101 3.90 7.68 10.30
CA ARG A 101 2.82 8.68 10.29
C ARG A 101 1.78 8.38 9.21
N THR A 102 2.22 7.92 8.03
CA THR A 102 1.31 7.53 6.94
C THR A 102 0.47 6.33 7.35
N ILE A 103 1.07 5.28 7.90
CA ILE A 103 0.35 4.10 8.40
C ILE A 103 -0.68 4.52 9.47
N ALA A 104 -0.29 5.37 10.43
CA ALA A 104 -1.19 5.86 11.47
C ALA A 104 -2.36 6.68 10.89
N LEU A 105 -2.10 7.56 9.91
CA LEU A 105 -3.13 8.29 9.18
C LEU A 105 -4.11 7.33 8.50
N LEU A 106 -3.58 6.33 7.78
CA LEU A 106 -4.40 5.34 7.10
C LEU A 106 -5.30 4.59 8.09
N ARG A 107 -4.77 4.14 9.23
CA ARG A 107 -5.58 3.47 10.26
C ARG A 107 -6.67 4.37 10.83
N LEU A 108 -6.41 5.65 11.04
CA LEU A 108 -7.41 6.59 11.54
C LEU A 108 -8.54 6.82 10.53
N VAL A 109 -8.24 6.88 9.24
CA VAL A 109 -9.25 7.05 8.18
C VAL A 109 -9.97 5.75 7.86
N LEU A 110 -9.28 4.62 7.98
CA LEU A 110 -9.70 3.28 7.58
C LEU A 110 -9.68 2.31 8.79
N PRO A 111 -10.53 2.53 9.82
CA PRO A 111 -10.45 1.78 11.06
C PRO A 111 -10.71 0.28 10.89
N ASP A 112 -11.56 -0.11 9.94
CA ASP A 112 -12.07 -1.47 9.77
C ASP A 112 -11.46 -2.21 8.56
N ILE A 113 -10.51 -1.59 7.85
CA ILE A 113 -9.87 -2.16 6.66
C ILE A 113 -8.55 -2.84 7.04
N ASP A 114 -8.27 -3.98 6.42
CA ASP A 114 -6.97 -4.63 6.57
C ASP A 114 -5.87 -3.81 5.88
N LEU A 115 -4.91 -3.34 6.67
CA LEU A 115 -3.72 -2.61 6.20
C LEU A 115 -2.53 -3.56 6.13
N PHE A 116 -2.16 -3.96 4.92
CA PHE A 116 -0.99 -4.80 4.67
C PHE A 116 0.19 -3.92 4.22
N ILE A 117 1.31 -3.98 4.94
CA ILE A 117 2.52 -3.29 4.50
C ILE A 117 3.29 -4.22 3.57
N CYS A 118 3.54 -3.75 2.36
CA CYS A 118 4.06 -4.52 1.25
C CYS A 118 5.43 -4.01 0.78
N GLY A 119 5.59 -3.74 -0.51
CA GLY A 119 6.87 -3.35 -1.10
C GLY A 119 7.47 -2.09 -0.50
N GLY A 120 8.81 -2.05 -0.42
CA GLY A 120 9.58 -0.90 0.06
C GLY A 120 9.71 -0.79 1.58
N ARG A 121 9.05 -1.65 2.37
CA ARG A 121 9.11 -1.58 3.83
C ARG A 121 10.51 -1.79 4.39
N GLU A 122 11.29 -2.66 3.77
CA GLU A 122 12.66 -2.97 4.18
C GLU A 122 13.59 -1.77 4.04
N GLU A 123 13.42 -0.97 2.97
CA GLU A 123 14.18 0.25 2.73
C GLU A 123 13.78 1.37 3.70
N VAL A 124 12.48 1.51 3.93
CA VAL A 124 11.92 2.66 4.64
C VAL A 124 11.97 2.47 6.16
N LEU A 125 11.75 1.25 6.65
CA LEU A 125 11.70 0.93 8.09
C LEU A 125 12.95 0.24 8.61
N ALA A 126 13.77 -0.36 7.74
CA ALA A 126 15.01 -1.04 8.07
C ALA A 126 14.86 -2.00 9.28
N ASP A 127 15.56 -1.74 10.37
CA ASP A 127 15.52 -2.50 11.62
C ASP A 127 14.32 -2.14 12.53
N GLN A 128 13.48 -1.20 12.13
CA GLN A 128 12.34 -0.71 12.91
C GLN A 128 10.98 -1.22 12.37
N GLN A 129 10.98 -2.30 11.60
CA GLN A 129 9.76 -2.81 10.96
C GLN A 129 8.66 -3.19 11.97
N GLU A 130 8.99 -3.61 13.16
CA GLU A 130 8.03 -3.90 14.22
C GLU A 130 7.11 -2.71 14.56
N GLN A 131 7.56 -1.47 14.31
CA GLN A 131 6.80 -0.27 14.59
C GLN A 131 5.57 -0.11 13.67
N LEU A 132 5.55 -0.79 12.51
CA LEU A 132 4.40 -0.74 11.61
C LEU A 132 3.11 -1.24 12.29
N PHE A 133 3.20 -2.27 13.14
CA PHE A 133 2.04 -2.79 13.87
C PHE A 133 1.55 -1.79 14.94
N LYS A 134 2.50 -1.13 15.64
CA LYS A 134 2.19 -0.07 16.61
C LYS A 134 1.57 1.16 15.94
N ALA A 135 1.93 1.43 14.67
CA ALA A 135 1.34 2.50 13.87
C ALA A 135 -0.06 2.15 13.32
N GLY A 136 -0.48 0.89 13.38
CA GLY A 136 -1.83 0.46 13.03
C GLY A 136 -1.96 -0.49 11.86
N ALA A 137 -0.88 -0.97 11.27
CA ALA A 137 -0.94 -2.07 10.32
C ALA A 137 -1.37 -3.37 11.03
N ASN A 138 -2.05 -4.25 10.33
CA ASN A 138 -2.47 -5.55 10.83
C ASN A 138 -2.04 -6.71 9.92
N GLY A 139 -1.16 -6.45 8.96
CA GLY A 139 -0.56 -7.47 8.11
C GLY A 139 0.69 -6.97 7.40
N ILE A 140 1.46 -7.91 6.91
CA ILE A 140 2.62 -7.66 6.04
C ILE A 140 2.61 -8.67 4.88
N LEU A 141 3.17 -8.27 3.74
CA LEU A 141 3.44 -9.19 2.65
C LEU A 141 4.87 -9.73 2.81
N GLY A 142 4.99 -11.03 3.08
CA GLY A 142 6.27 -11.72 3.23
C GLY A 142 6.82 -12.26 1.91
N GLY A 143 8.14 -12.50 1.87
CA GLY A 143 8.83 -13.08 0.72
C GLY A 143 9.16 -12.08 -0.37
N ASN A 144 9.47 -12.59 -1.57
CA ASN A 144 9.87 -11.74 -2.68
C ASN A 144 8.67 -11.05 -3.33
N TYR A 145 8.87 -9.79 -3.73
CA TYR A 145 7.93 -9.04 -4.55
C TYR A 145 8.13 -9.37 -6.04
N LEU A 146 7.21 -8.93 -6.91
CA LEU A 146 7.28 -9.22 -8.34
C LEU A 146 8.57 -8.74 -9.00
N THR A 147 9.06 -7.58 -8.61
CA THR A 147 10.22 -6.91 -9.24
C THR A 147 11.42 -6.78 -8.33
N THR A 148 11.26 -6.98 -7.02
CA THR A 148 12.32 -6.79 -6.04
C THR A 148 12.36 -7.94 -5.04
N LYS A 149 13.54 -8.16 -4.46
CA LYS A 149 13.72 -9.11 -3.36
C LYS A 149 13.17 -8.51 -2.07
N GLY A 150 12.34 -9.26 -1.37
CA GLY A 150 11.86 -8.91 -0.03
C GLY A 150 12.63 -9.64 1.07
N GLN A 151 12.13 -9.53 2.31
CA GLN A 151 12.69 -10.17 3.49
C GLN A 151 12.37 -11.67 3.54
N ASP A 152 13.24 -12.45 4.19
CA ASP A 152 12.96 -13.86 4.47
C ASP A 152 11.69 -13.99 5.35
N PRO A 153 10.69 -14.76 4.93
CA PRO A 153 9.45 -14.93 5.70
C PRO A 153 9.67 -15.43 7.14
N LYS A 154 10.74 -16.15 7.40
CA LYS A 154 11.09 -16.59 8.78
C LYS A 154 11.37 -15.40 9.70
N ARG A 155 12.05 -14.39 9.21
CA ARG A 155 12.29 -13.15 9.98
C ARG A 155 11.01 -12.39 10.27
N ASP A 156 10.07 -12.40 9.32
CA ASP A 156 8.75 -11.79 9.49
C ASP A 156 7.96 -12.52 10.59
N ILE A 157 7.94 -13.84 10.55
CA ILE A 157 7.28 -14.68 11.57
C ILE A 157 7.91 -14.43 12.94
N GLU A 158 9.23 -14.51 13.06
CA GLU A 158 9.96 -14.25 14.32
C GLU A 158 9.65 -12.85 14.88
N MET A 159 9.60 -11.83 14.02
CA MET A 159 9.25 -10.46 14.43
C MET A 159 7.81 -10.40 14.99
N ILE A 160 6.85 -11.03 14.32
CA ILE A 160 5.43 -11.05 14.74
C ILE A 160 5.29 -11.78 16.07
N GLU A 161 5.90 -12.96 16.22
CA GLU A 161 5.87 -13.75 17.45
C GLU A 161 6.52 -13.02 18.63
N ASN A 162 7.65 -12.32 18.42
CA ASN A 162 8.32 -11.52 19.44
C ASN A 162 7.45 -10.33 19.94
N LEU A 163 6.49 -9.89 19.14
CA LEU A 163 5.50 -8.89 19.54
C LEU A 163 4.31 -9.50 20.30
N GLY A 164 4.24 -10.82 20.46
CA GLY A 164 3.12 -11.54 21.05
C GLY A 164 1.88 -11.57 20.13
N LEU A 165 2.08 -11.37 18.83
CA LEU A 165 1.04 -11.44 17.80
C LEU A 165 1.06 -12.83 17.13
N ASN A 166 -0.02 -13.19 16.46
CA ASN A 166 -0.10 -14.41 15.66
C ASN A 166 0.27 -14.08 14.20
N PRO A 167 1.21 -14.83 13.58
CA PRO A 167 1.57 -14.67 12.17
C PRO A 167 0.49 -15.19 11.22
#